data_8048fd291ca929855b92ffa396f515fd
#
_entry.id   8048fd291ca929855b92ffa396f515fd
#
_cell.length_a   1.000
_cell.length_b   1.000
_cell.length_c   1.000
_cell.angle_alpha   90.00
_cell.angle_beta   90.00
_cell.angle_gamma   90.00
#
_symmetry.space_group_name_H-M   'P 1'
#
loop_
_entity.id
_entity.type
_entity.pdbx_description
1 polymer ?
#
loop_
_entity_poly.entity_id
_entity_poly.type
_entity_poly.pdbx_seq_one_letter_code
_entity_poly.pdbx_strand_id
1 'polypeptide(L)'
;MRLLWEEEAWEDYCLWQTRDKKLLKRINTLLKDIQRNTYEGTGKPEPLKGDLSGWWSRRIDVTHRIVYKEQDGNIIIASCFGHYSDT
;
A
#
# COMPACT_ATOMS: atom_id res chain seq x y z
N MET A 1 -1.37 -14.78 -2.81
CA MET A 1 -0.23 -14.29 -2.01
C MET A 1 -0.72 -13.80 -0.65
N ARG A 2 0.07 -14.03 0.38
CA ARG A 2 -0.25 -13.55 1.73
C ARG A 2 0.11 -12.07 1.86
N LEU A 3 -0.64 -11.37 2.71
CA LEU A 3 -0.30 -9.99 3.07
C LEU A 3 0.49 -10.03 4.37
N LEU A 4 1.68 -9.46 4.35
CA LEU A 4 2.52 -9.33 5.52
C LEU A 4 2.60 -7.84 5.86
N TRP A 5 2.18 -7.48 7.06
CA TRP A 5 2.10 -6.09 7.49
C TRP A 5 3.31 -5.73 8.34
N GLU A 6 4.05 -4.72 7.93
CA GLU A 6 5.00 -4.08 8.83
C GLU A 6 4.18 -3.46 9.98
N GLU A 7 4.79 -3.30 11.12
CA GLU A 7 4.09 -2.79 12.30
C GLU A 7 3.40 -1.46 12.03
N GLU A 8 4.10 -0.54 11.39
CA GLU A 8 3.53 0.77 11.05
C GLU A 8 2.33 0.63 10.12
N ALA A 9 2.43 -0.24 9.13
CA ALA A 9 1.34 -0.45 8.18
C ALA A 9 0.10 -1.01 8.86
N TRP A 10 0.30 -1.93 9.79
CA TRP A 10 -0.82 -2.50 10.55
C TRP A 10 -1.49 -1.44 11.41
N GLU A 11 -0.71 -0.57 12.05
CA GLU A 11 -1.25 0.54 12.82
C GLU A 11 -2.04 1.50 11.92
N ASP A 12 -1.51 1.81 10.74
CA ASP A 12 -2.20 2.63 9.74
C ASP A 12 -3.55 2.03 9.37
N TYR A 13 -3.55 0.74 9.09
CA TYR A 13 -4.77 0.06 8.66
C TYR A 13 -5.82 0.06 9.77
N CYS A 14 -5.40 -0.17 11.01
CA CYS A 14 -6.31 -0.11 12.15
C CYS A 14 -6.88 1.30 12.34
N LEU A 15 -6.07 2.32 12.12
CA LEU A 15 -6.52 3.71 12.23
C LEU A 15 -7.63 4.03 11.22
N TRP A 16 -7.52 3.53 9.99
CA TRP A 16 -8.53 3.75 8.97
C TRP A 16 -9.90 3.21 9.35
N GLN A 17 -9.95 2.16 10.18
CA GLN A 17 -11.21 1.54 10.59
C GLN A 17 -12.14 2.50 11.32
N THR A 18 -11.57 3.48 12.02
CA THR A 18 -12.36 4.45 12.77
C THR A 18 -12.29 5.84 12.16
N ARG A 19 -11.36 6.09 11.25
CA ARG A 19 -11.14 7.43 10.72
C ARG A 19 -11.95 7.74 9.46
N ASP A 20 -11.97 6.79 8.51
CA ASP A 20 -12.64 7.03 7.22
C ASP A 20 -12.98 5.70 6.56
N LYS A 21 -14.25 5.34 6.67
CA LYS A 21 -14.73 4.06 6.13
C LYS A 21 -14.66 3.99 4.62
N LYS A 22 -14.79 5.14 3.96
CA LYS A 22 -14.72 5.20 2.50
C LYS A 22 -13.31 4.90 2.01
N LEU A 23 -12.31 5.48 2.64
CA LEU A 23 -10.92 5.21 2.31
C LEU A 23 -10.51 3.80 2.71
N LEU A 24 -11.02 3.30 3.82
CA LEU A 24 -10.79 1.90 4.21
C LEU A 24 -11.26 0.95 3.12
N LYS A 25 -12.45 1.20 2.59
CA LYS A 25 -13.02 0.37 1.52
C LYS A 25 -12.12 0.44 0.28
N ARG A 26 -11.62 1.63 -0.04
CA ARG A 26 -10.69 1.84 -1.16
C ARG A 26 -9.41 1.04 -0.95
N ILE A 27 -8.85 1.09 0.26
CA ILE A 27 -7.63 0.35 0.62
C ILE A 27 -7.88 -1.14 0.44
N ASN A 28 -9.00 -1.67 0.91
CA ASN A 28 -9.32 -3.08 0.76
C ASN A 28 -9.40 -3.49 -0.70
N THR A 29 -9.97 -2.65 -1.55
CA THR A 29 -10.03 -2.91 -2.99
C THR A 29 -8.64 -2.93 -3.60
N LEU A 30 -7.78 -1.98 -3.20
CA LEU A 30 -6.41 -1.92 -3.70
C LEU A 30 -5.61 -3.15 -3.27
N LEU A 31 -5.76 -3.60 -2.03
CA LEU A 31 -5.05 -4.78 -1.54
C LEU A 31 -5.42 -6.02 -2.33
N LYS A 32 -6.69 -6.20 -2.64
CA LYS A 32 -7.13 -7.33 -3.47
C LYS A 32 -6.54 -7.25 -4.87
N ASP A 33 -6.49 -6.05 -5.42
CA ASP A 33 -5.93 -5.86 -6.76
C ASP A 33 -4.42 -6.12 -6.77
N ILE A 34 -3.71 -5.66 -5.74
CA ILE A 34 -2.28 -5.92 -5.59
C ILE A 34 -2.00 -7.43 -5.54
N GLN A 35 -2.81 -8.18 -4.81
CA GLN A 35 -2.65 -9.64 -4.73
C GLN A 35 -2.86 -10.31 -6.08
N ARG A 36 -3.70 -9.73 -6.92
CA ARG A 36 -4.04 -10.28 -8.22
C ARG A 36 -3.09 -9.81 -9.31
N ASN A 37 -2.77 -8.53 -9.30
CA ASN A 37 -1.91 -7.88 -10.30
C ASN A 37 -0.95 -6.94 -9.57
N THR A 38 0.19 -7.46 -9.12
CA THR A 38 1.07 -6.76 -8.20
C THR A 38 1.60 -5.42 -8.73
N TYR A 39 1.93 -5.36 -10.00
CA TYR A 39 2.61 -4.19 -10.56
C TYR A 39 1.79 -3.41 -11.59
N GLU A 40 0.53 -3.77 -11.78
CA GLU A 40 -0.37 -3.04 -12.68
C GLU A 40 -1.78 -3.06 -12.11
N GLY A 41 -2.60 -2.14 -12.60
CA GLY A 41 -4.00 -2.07 -12.17
C GLY A 41 -4.37 -0.73 -11.59
N THR A 42 -5.33 -0.73 -10.68
CA THR A 42 -5.92 0.50 -10.17
C THR A 42 -5.01 1.22 -9.17
N GLY A 43 -5.13 2.54 -9.08
CA GLY A 43 -4.37 3.35 -8.14
C GLY A 43 -3.01 3.79 -8.63
N LYS A 44 -2.76 3.70 -9.93
CA LYS A 44 -1.51 4.13 -10.57
C LYS A 44 -0.28 3.51 -9.91
N PRO A 45 -0.11 2.18 -10.00
CA PRO A 45 1.07 1.55 -9.42
C PRO A 45 2.34 2.12 -10.03
N GLU A 46 3.29 2.48 -9.18
CA GLU A 46 4.58 2.97 -9.66
C GLU A 46 5.71 2.53 -8.75
N PRO A 47 6.89 2.24 -9.35
CA PRO A 47 8.06 1.89 -8.55
C PRO A 47 8.63 3.15 -7.89
N LEU A 48 9.13 2.98 -6.68
CA LEU A 48 9.74 4.07 -5.92
C LEU A 48 11.24 4.10 -6.15
N LYS A 49 11.87 5.21 -5.79
CA LYS A 49 13.28 5.46 -6.03
C LYS A 49 14.00 5.75 -4.72
N GLY A 50 15.33 5.93 -4.80
CA GLY A 50 16.14 6.29 -3.66
C GLY A 50 16.12 5.21 -2.59
N ASP A 51 15.93 5.62 -1.35
CA ASP A 51 15.91 4.71 -0.22
C ASP A 51 14.78 3.70 -0.27
N LEU A 52 13.76 3.98 -1.08
CA LEU A 52 12.61 3.09 -1.24
C LEU A 52 12.67 2.28 -2.53
N SER A 53 13.85 2.22 -3.15
CA SER A 53 14.04 1.40 -4.35
C SER A 53 13.66 -0.05 -4.07
N GLY A 54 12.89 -0.65 -4.96
CA GLY A 54 12.36 -2.01 -4.78
C GLY A 54 10.95 -2.03 -4.23
N TRP A 55 10.50 -0.95 -3.65
CA TRP A 55 9.12 -0.80 -3.20
C TRP A 55 8.29 -0.14 -4.29
N TRP A 56 6.97 -0.33 -4.20
CA TRP A 56 5.98 0.24 -5.10
C TRP A 56 4.93 0.98 -4.32
N SER A 57 4.21 1.88 -4.97
CA SER A 57 3.08 2.55 -4.32
C SER A 57 1.84 2.52 -5.21
N ARG A 58 0.68 2.58 -4.57
CA ARG A 58 -0.59 2.83 -5.23
C ARG A 58 -1.33 3.92 -4.48
N ARG A 59 -2.06 4.75 -5.21
CA ARG A 59 -2.79 5.87 -4.63
C ARG A 59 -4.08 5.40 -3.98
N ILE A 60 -4.25 5.77 -2.71
CA ILE A 60 -5.52 5.63 -2.02
C ILE A 60 -6.40 6.83 -2.38
N ASP A 61 -5.83 8.03 -2.25
CA ASP A 61 -6.44 9.28 -2.69
C ASP A 61 -5.31 10.25 -3.06
N VAL A 62 -5.59 11.56 -3.15
CA VAL A 62 -4.58 12.54 -3.52
C VAL A 62 -3.46 12.67 -2.48
N THR A 63 -3.72 12.29 -1.24
CA THR A 63 -2.78 12.44 -0.13
C THR A 63 -2.12 11.13 0.27
N HIS A 64 -2.89 10.04 0.32
CA HIS A 64 -2.45 8.79 0.92
C HIS A 64 -2.05 7.74 -0.12
N ARG A 65 -1.06 6.93 0.24
CA ARG A 65 -0.52 5.86 -0.62
C ARG A 65 -0.39 4.56 0.15
N ILE A 66 -0.51 3.45 -0.55
CA ILE A 66 -0.08 2.16 -0.03
C ILE A 66 1.32 1.94 -0.58
N VAL A 67 2.27 1.65 0.31
CA VAL A 67 3.64 1.31 -0.08
C VAL A 67 3.83 -0.19 0.18
N TYR A 68 4.25 -0.91 -0.85
CA TYR A 68 4.29 -2.36 -0.78
C TYR A 68 5.36 -2.93 -1.71
N LYS A 69 5.66 -4.22 -1.53
CA LYS A 69 6.48 -4.97 -2.48
C LYS A 69 6.15 -6.45 -2.39
N GLU A 70 6.48 -7.19 -3.43
CA GLU A 70 6.42 -8.64 -3.40
C GLU A 70 7.79 -9.19 -2.98
N GLN A 71 7.77 -10.16 -2.08
CA GLN A 71 8.99 -10.83 -1.65
C GLN A 71 8.63 -12.25 -1.25
N ASP A 72 9.30 -13.22 -1.86
CA ASP A 72 9.11 -14.65 -1.57
C ASP A 72 7.65 -15.10 -1.70
N GLY A 73 6.94 -14.56 -2.69
CA GLY A 73 5.55 -14.93 -2.94
C GLY A 73 4.55 -14.25 -2.03
N ASN A 74 4.98 -13.31 -1.20
CA ASN A 74 4.11 -12.56 -0.29
C ASN A 74 4.14 -11.09 -0.65
N ILE A 75 3.06 -10.38 -0.28
CA ILE A 75 3.00 -8.92 -0.41
C ILE A 75 3.32 -8.33 0.96
N ILE A 76 4.37 -7.54 1.03
CA ILE A 76 4.74 -6.84 2.25
C ILE A 76 4.21 -5.42 2.16
N ILE A 77 3.43 -4.99 3.16
CA ILE A 77 2.87 -3.65 3.24
C ILE A 77 3.70 -2.84 4.23
N ALA A 78 4.35 -1.79 3.74
CA ALA A 78 5.19 -0.94 4.59
C ALA A 78 4.40 0.19 5.24
N SER A 79 3.42 0.74 4.55
CA SER A 79 2.58 1.81 5.07
C SER A 79 1.33 1.97 4.22
N CYS A 80 0.30 2.57 4.78
CA CYS A 80 -0.90 2.91 4.02
C CYS A 80 -1.55 4.20 4.53
N PHE A 81 -0.75 5.11 5.04
CA PHE A 81 -1.21 6.42 5.52
C PHE A 81 -0.16 7.46 5.16
N GLY A 82 -0.61 8.57 4.58
CA GLY A 82 0.27 9.66 4.24
C GLY A 82 1.04 9.44 2.95
N HIS A 83 2.02 10.30 2.75
CA HIS A 83 2.94 10.23 1.62
C HIS A 83 4.19 9.47 2.04
N TYR A 84 4.88 8.95 1.03
CA TYR A 84 6.24 8.50 1.20
C TYR A 84 7.18 9.62 0.78
N SER A 85 8.41 9.56 1.25
CA SER A 85 9.47 10.45 0.80
C SER A 85 10.45 9.63 -0.03
N ASP A 86 10.60 9.98 -1.28
CA ASP A 86 11.48 9.26 -2.21
C ASP A 86 12.68 10.10 -2.62
N THR A 87 13.04 11.04 -1.80
CA THR A 87 14.20 11.91 -2.04
C THR A 87 15.51 11.18 -1.84
#